data_86ebe3b7fb1ce545459d389c71f20225
#
_entry.id   86ebe3b7fb1ce545459d389c71f20225
#
_cell.length_a   1.000
_cell.length_b   1.000
_cell.length_c   1.000
_cell.angle_alpha   90.00
_cell.angle_beta   90.00
_cell.angle_gamma   90.00
#
_symmetry.space_group_name_H-M   'P 1'
#
loop_
_entity.id
_entity.type
_entity.pdbx_description
1 polymer ?
#
loop_
_entity_poly.entity_id
_entity_poly.type
_entity_poly.pdbx_seq_one_letter_code
_entity_poly.pdbx_strand_id
1 'polypeptide(L)'
;MREDHCCQWLPVACATLRRGVVVALVAGLVGAGAASEAQAPSAAAPEPAAPPHVIGLGQPLAPADVERHAITVFPDGRNLPAGRGSVEQGARLYAMHCAACHGAKGIEGPAARLAGSDGFIGWSDPLRPLRVRKYPLQVLSVGAMWPYATTVFDYVRRGMPMHAPKSLTDDEVYAITAHLLHLNGLVPGDAIMDKEKLPRVVMPGRDRTVSAWPQER
;
A
#
# COMPACT_ATOMS: atom_id res chain seq x y z
N MET A 1 -10.15 -16.36 -53.13
CA MET A 1 -9.42 -15.15 -53.53
C MET A 1 -8.78 -14.67 -52.22
N ARG A 2 -7.57 -15.14 -51.90
CA ARG A 2 -6.25 -14.54 -52.15
C ARG A 2 -6.28 -13.06 -51.73
N GLU A 3 -5.48 -12.59 -50.77
CA GLU A 3 -4.01 -12.57 -50.81
C GLU A 3 -3.39 -12.42 -49.43
N ASP A 4 -2.28 -13.14 -49.30
CA ASP A 4 -1.28 -13.12 -48.28
C ASP A 4 -0.47 -11.80 -48.31
N HIS A 5 -0.16 -11.22 -47.15
CA HIS A 5 1.01 -10.37 -47.03
C HIS A 5 1.89 -10.78 -45.83
N CYS A 6 2.86 -11.54 -46.22
CA CYS A 6 4.08 -11.88 -45.49
C CYS A 6 4.97 -10.63 -45.37
N CYS A 7 5.35 -10.20 -44.20
CA CYS A 7 6.46 -9.27 -43.98
C CYS A 7 7.55 -9.97 -43.16
N GLN A 8 8.61 -10.32 -43.87
CA GLN A 8 9.90 -10.83 -43.42
C GLN A 8 10.61 -9.88 -42.48
N TRP A 9 11.09 -10.40 -41.39
CA TRP A 9 12.06 -9.75 -40.51
C TRP A 9 13.46 -10.19 -40.85
N LEU A 10 14.32 -9.26 -41.22
CA LEU A 10 15.76 -9.44 -41.41
C LEU A 10 16.48 -9.38 -40.06
N PRO A 11 17.51 -10.20 -39.84
CA PRO A 11 18.32 -10.13 -38.63
C PRO A 11 19.44 -9.07 -38.76
N VAL A 12 19.54 -8.21 -37.77
CA VAL A 12 20.70 -7.29 -37.63
C VAL A 12 21.81 -7.99 -36.87
N ALA A 13 22.94 -8.06 -37.56
CA ALA A 13 24.16 -8.71 -37.13
C ALA A 13 24.80 -8.06 -35.91
N CYS A 14 25.27 -8.92 -35.02
CA CYS A 14 26.10 -8.63 -33.85
C CYS A 14 27.53 -8.24 -34.31
N ALA A 15 27.95 -7.03 -34.05
CA ALA A 15 29.36 -6.62 -34.25
C ALA A 15 30.06 -6.54 -32.89
N THR A 16 30.88 -7.52 -32.64
CA THR A 16 31.84 -7.57 -31.54
C THR A 16 32.99 -6.61 -31.77
N LEU A 17 33.22 -5.68 -30.88
CA LEU A 17 34.44 -4.89 -30.84
C LEU A 17 35.26 -5.24 -29.58
N ARG A 18 36.29 -6.03 -29.79
CA ARG A 18 37.43 -6.27 -28.86
C ARG A 18 38.35 -5.05 -28.89
N ARG A 19 38.63 -4.47 -27.75
CA ARG A 19 39.82 -3.66 -27.44
C ARG A 19 40.07 -3.88 -25.95
N GLY A 20 41.16 -4.45 -25.51
CA GLY A 20 42.53 -4.11 -25.67
C GLY A 20 43.03 -3.77 -24.27
N VAL A 21 43.65 -4.76 -23.62
CA VAL A 21 44.26 -4.71 -22.28
C VAL A 21 45.46 -3.77 -22.32
N VAL A 22 45.52 -2.84 -21.35
CA VAL A 22 46.79 -2.23 -20.93
C VAL A 22 46.91 -2.41 -19.43
N VAL A 23 47.81 -3.29 -19.07
CA VAL A 23 48.29 -3.52 -17.71
C VAL A 23 49.37 -2.49 -17.44
N ALA A 24 49.19 -1.65 -16.46
CA ALA A 24 50.25 -0.86 -15.85
C ALA A 24 50.43 -1.31 -14.39
N LEU A 25 51.49 -2.08 -14.18
CA LEU A 25 52.03 -2.39 -12.87
C LEU A 25 52.74 -1.16 -12.31
N VAL A 26 52.27 -0.64 -11.18
CA VAL A 26 53.07 0.22 -10.31
C VAL A 26 53.14 -0.42 -8.96
N ALA A 27 54.30 -0.99 -8.68
CA ALA A 27 54.70 -1.43 -7.35
C ALA A 27 55.11 -0.19 -6.54
N GLY A 28 54.46 0.03 -5.40
CA GLY A 28 54.85 1.01 -4.41
C GLY A 28 54.64 0.41 -3.02
N LEU A 29 55.73 -0.10 -2.45
CA LEU A 29 55.82 -0.40 -1.02
C LEU A 29 55.81 0.88 -0.22
N VAL A 30 54.89 1.06 0.70
CA VAL A 30 55.08 1.92 1.88
C VAL A 30 54.31 1.32 3.08
N GLY A 31 55.04 0.92 4.04
CA GLY A 31 54.98 1.10 5.48
C GLY A 31 53.72 0.71 6.23
N ALA A 32 53.84 -0.36 6.98
CA ALA A 32 52.99 -0.72 8.08
C ALA A 32 52.97 0.38 9.17
N GLY A 33 51.81 0.85 9.48
CA GLY A 33 51.54 1.64 10.69
C GLY A 33 50.15 1.21 11.18
N ALA A 34 50.12 0.16 12.00
CA ALA A 34 48.90 -0.19 12.71
C ALA A 34 48.72 0.78 13.88
N ALA A 35 48.01 1.87 13.65
CA ALA A 35 47.45 2.66 14.73
C ALA A 35 46.10 2.05 15.10
N SER A 36 46.09 1.33 16.22
CA SER A 36 44.87 0.88 16.88
C SER A 36 44.20 2.13 17.47
N GLU A 37 43.21 2.67 16.70
CA GLU A 37 42.31 3.65 17.28
C GLU A 37 41.37 2.92 18.24
N ALA A 38 41.65 3.09 19.51
CA ALA A 38 40.73 2.74 20.58
C ALA A 38 39.45 3.57 20.38
N GLN A 39 38.39 2.93 19.89
CA GLN A 39 37.06 3.54 19.85
C GLN A 39 36.65 3.88 21.28
N ALA A 40 36.60 5.17 21.58
CA ALA A 40 36.00 5.68 22.80
C ALA A 40 34.53 5.17 22.84
N PRO A 41 34.02 4.77 24.03
CA PRO A 41 32.64 4.35 24.14
C PRO A 41 31.75 5.51 23.69
N SER A 42 30.98 5.28 22.63
CA SER A 42 29.96 6.22 22.19
C SER A 42 29.02 6.49 23.36
N ALA A 43 29.06 7.71 23.89
CA ALA A 43 28.08 8.13 24.86
C ALA A 43 26.70 7.91 24.29
N ALA A 44 25.90 7.06 24.92
CA ALA A 44 24.50 6.86 24.54
C ALA A 44 23.83 8.23 24.46
N ALA A 45 23.17 8.51 23.33
CA ALA A 45 22.40 9.74 23.21
C ALA A 45 21.42 9.82 24.40
N PRO A 46 21.26 10.97 25.02
CA PRO A 46 20.33 11.11 26.13
C PRO A 46 18.93 10.68 25.66
N GLU A 47 18.35 9.76 26.41
CA GLU A 47 16.97 9.33 26.20
C GLU A 47 16.06 10.58 26.13
N PRO A 48 15.20 10.75 25.16
CA PRO A 48 14.36 11.94 25.08
C PRO A 48 13.57 12.06 26.37
N ALA A 49 13.75 13.20 27.07
CA ALA A 49 13.06 13.48 28.33
C ALA A 49 11.55 13.24 28.09
N ALA A 50 10.94 12.47 29.00
CA ALA A 50 9.50 12.25 28.95
C ALA A 50 8.79 13.62 28.89
N PRO A 51 7.78 13.77 28.03
CA PRO A 51 7.06 15.04 27.90
C PRO A 51 6.57 15.46 29.30
N PRO A 52 6.59 16.77 29.61
CA PRO A 52 6.16 17.25 30.92
C PRO A 52 4.72 16.74 31.13
N HIS A 53 4.52 15.97 32.21
CA HIS A 53 3.20 15.55 32.63
C HIS A 53 2.37 16.81 32.86
N VAL A 54 1.31 16.97 32.06
CA VAL A 54 0.32 18.04 32.32
C VAL A 54 -0.43 17.63 33.58
N ILE A 55 0.05 18.14 34.71
CA ILE A 55 -0.45 17.80 36.04
C ILE A 55 -1.93 18.15 36.14
N GLY A 56 -2.75 17.13 36.41
CA GLY A 56 -4.17 17.31 36.68
C GLY A 56 -5.12 17.14 35.48
N LEU A 57 -4.64 16.77 34.28
CA LEU A 57 -5.51 16.47 33.14
C LEU A 57 -5.54 14.97 32.86
N GLY A 58 -6.77 14.44 32.75
CA GLY A 58 -7.03 13.05 32.39
C GLY A 58 -6.71 12.06 33.53
N GLN A 59 -7.08 10.80 33.27
CA GLN A 59 -6.77 9.64 34.10
C GLN A 59 -6.00 8.64 33.24
N PRO A 60 -5.02 7.92 33.78
CA PRO A 60 -4.40 6.80 33.09
C PRO A 60 -5.48 5.76 32.73
N LEU A 61 -5.51 5.33 31.46
CA LEU A 61 -6.41 4.27 31.04
C LEU A 61 -5.88 2.92 31.53
N ALA A 62 -6.79 2.06 32.01
CA ALA A 62 -6.44 0.68 32.26
C ALA A 62 -6.09 -0.03 30.93
N PRO A 63 -5.19 -1.03 30.92
CA PRO A 63 -4.86 -1.77 29.70
C PRO A 63 -6.08 -2.30 28.95
N ALA A 64 -7.09 -2.79 29.66
CA ALA A 64 -8.35 -3.28 29.08
C ALA A 64 -9.15 -2.15 28.39
N ASP A 65 -9.06 -0.92 28.85
CA ASP A 65 -9.71 0.22 28.21
C ASP A 65 -8.95 0.63 26.95
N VAL A 66 -7.62 0.61 27.00
CA VAL A 66 -6.78 0.84 25.81
C VAL A 66 -7.12 -0.18 24.74
N GLU A 67 -7.16 -1.47 25.08
CA GLU A 67 -7.50 -2.54 24.13
C GLU A 67 -8.90 -2.37 23.52
N ARG A 68 -9.88 -1.99 24.35
CA ARG A 68 -11.27 -1.75 23.91
C ARG A 68 -11.38 -0.59 22.91
N HIS A 69 -10.55 0.42 23.05
CA HIS A 69 -10.57 1.61 22.20
C HIS A 69 -9.56 1.58 21.06
N ALA A 70 -8.61 0.65 21.08
CA ALA A 70 -7.57 0.49 20.05
C ALA A 70 -8.11 -0.25 18.82
N ILE A 71 -9.02 0.37 18.08
CA ILE A 71 -9.64 -0.22 16.88
C ILE A 71 -8.83 -0.04 15.60
N THR A 72 -7.69 0.62 15.66
CA THR A 72 -6.82 0.84 14.49
C THR A 72 -6.24 -0.47 13.98
N VAL A 73 -6.43 -0.76 12.70
CA VAL A 73 -5.85 -1.92 12.05
C VAL A 73 -4.51 -1.53 11.43
N PHE A 74 -3.49 -2.34 11.69
CA PHE A 74 -2.14 -2.12 11.17
C PHE A 74 -1.92 -2.83 9.83
N PRO A 75 -0.90 -2.40 9.04
CA PRO A 75 -0.58 -3.01 7.76
C PRO A 75 -0.32 -4.52 7.81
N ASP A 76 0.27 -5.00 8.89
CA ASP A 76 0.58 -6.41 9.14
C ASP A 76 -0.63 -7.26 9.58
N GLY A 77 -1.78 -6.64 9.75
CA GLY A 77 -3.02 -7.29 10.18
C GLY A 77 -3.24 -7.30 11.69
N ARG A 78 -2.35 -6.71 12.49
CA ARG A 78 -2.63 -6.52 13.93
C ARG A 78 -3.93 -5.73 14.09
N ASN A 79 -4.72 -6.12 15.08
CA ASN A 79 -6.04 -5.56 15.41
C ASN A 79 -7.13 -5.80 14.34
N LEU A 80 -6.90 -6.67 13.35
CA LEU A 80 -8.00 -7.18 12.54
C LEU A 80 -8.93 -8.01 13.42
N PRO A 81 -10.24 -7.73 13.44
CA PRO A 81 -11.20 -8.52 14.22
C PRO A 81 -11.36 -9.90 13.60
N ALA A 82 -11.92 -10.82 14.39
CA ALA A 82 -12.42 -12.08 13.86
C ALA A 82 -13.57 -11.80 12.88
N GLY A 83 -13.62 -12.56 11.80
CA GLY A 83 -14.65 -12.41 10.77
C GLY A 83 -14.17 -12.83 9.40
N ARG A 84 -15.10 -12.86 8.43
CA ARG A 84 -14.82 -13.18 7.03
C ARG A 84 -15.92 -12.69 6.12
N GLY A 85 -15.59 -12.42 4.84
CA GLY A 85 -16.58 -12.06 3.84
C GLY A 85 -16.13 -12.41 2.43
N SER A 86 -17.08 -12.82 1.58
CA SER A 86 -16.84 -13.13 0.18
C SER A 86 -17.03 -11.92 -0.72
N VAL A 87 -16.41 -11.95 -1.91
CA VAL A 87 -16.62 -10.96 -2.98
C VAL A 87 -18.10 -10.85 -3.34
N GLU A 88 -18.80 -11.98 -3.44
CA GLU A 88 -20.22 -12.00 -3.79
C GLU A 88 -21.11 -11.33 -2.73
N GLN A 89 -20.85 -11.62 -1.45
CA GLN A 89 -21.53 -10.92 -0.35
C GLN A 89 -21.25 -9.42 -0.39
N GLY A 90 -19.97 -9.07 -0.61
CA GLY A 90 -19.52 -7.69 -0.73
C GLY A 90 -20.18 -6.94 -1.88
N ALA A 91 -20.41 -7.59 -3.02
CA ALA A 91 -21.10 -6.98 -4.15
C ALA A 91 -22.53 -6.57 -3.80
N ARG A 92 -23.26 -7.42 -3.07
CA ARG A 92 -24.62 -7.10 -2.61
C ARG A 92 -24.63 -5.94 -1.61
N LEU A 93 -23.73 -5.98 -0.63
CA LEU A 93 -23.58 -4.91 0.37
C LEU A 93 -23.14 -3.58 -0.25
N TYR A 94 -22.22 -3.65 -1.21
CA TYR A 94 -21.75 -2.50 -1.97
C TYR A 94 -22.89 -1.81 -2.73
N ALA A 95 -23.74 -2.59 -3.38
CA ALA A 95 -24.90 -2.06 -4.09
C ALA A 95 -25.86 -1.31 -3.16
N MET A 96 -26.03 -1.78 -1.93
CA MET A 96 -26.93 -1.18 -0.93
C MET A 96 -26.32 0.06 -0.26
N HIS A 97 -25.05 0.04 0.08
CA HIS A 97 -24.44 1.02 0.98
C HIS A 97 -23.46 1.99 0.32
N CYS A 98 -22.94 1.65 -0.86
CA CYS A 98 -21.80 2.36 -1.45
C CYS A 98 -22.08 2.91 -2.84
N ALA A 99 -22.85 2.17 -3.67
CA ALA A 99 -23.03 2.46 -5.09
C ALA A 99 -23.69 3.82 -5.36
N ALA A 100 -24.59 4.30 -4.48
CA ALA A 100 -25.23 5.59 -4.65
C ALA A 100 -24.23 6.77 -4.70
N CYS A 101 -23.14 6.65 -3.94
CA CYS A 101 -22.09 7.68 -3.89
C CYS A 101 -20.89 7.37 -4.78
N HIS A 102 -20.48 6.10 -4.89
CA HIS A 102 -19.26 5.70 -5.59
C HIS A 102 -19.50 5.14 -7.02
N GLY A 103 -20.77 4.94 -7.40
CA GLY A 103 -21.14 4.30 -8.66
C GLY A 103 -21.13 2.78 -8.57
N ALA A 104 -21.85 2.11 -9.48
CA ALA A 104 -21.98 0.65 -9.48
C ALA A 104 -20.63 -0.08 -9.66
N LYS A 105 -19.71 0.53 -10.41
CA LYS A 105 -18.35 0.01 -10.65
C LYS A 105 -17.27 0.72 -9.83
N GLY A 106 -17.65 1.59 -8.90
CA GLY A 106 -16.70 2.35 -8.08
C GLY A 106 -15.99 3.49 -8.81
N ILE A 107 -16.51 3.95 -9.95
CA ILE A 107 -15.88 4.97 -10.80
C ILE A 107 -16.82 6.07 -11.27
N GLU A 108 -18.13 5.85 -11.24
CA GLU A 108 -19.11 6.73 -11.90
C GLU A 108 -19.81 7.70 -10.94
N GLY A 109 -19.67 7.49 -9.63
CA GLY A 109 -20.40 8.27 -8.64
C GLY A 109 -19.80 9.65 -8.36
N PRO A 110 -20.53 10.50 -7.61
CA PRO A 110 -20.06 11.84 -7.22
C PRO A 110 -18.93 11.78 -6.19
N ALA A 111 -18.76 10.69 -5.44
CA ALA A 111 -17.70 10.52 -4.46
C ALA A 111 -16.38 10.04 -5.11
N ALA A 112 -15.32 9.97 -4.31
CA ALA A 112 -14.01 9.52 -4.75
C ALA A 112 -14.07 8.13 -5.38
N ARG A 113 -13.29 7.92 -6.43
CA ARG A 113 -13.18 6.61 -7.11
C ARG A 113 -12.61 5.56 -6.19
N LEU A 114 -13.21 4.38 -6.21
CA LEU A 114 -12.76 3.21 -5.46
C LEU A 114 -12.06 2.17 -6.34
N ALA A 115 -12.35 2.18 -7.65
CA ALA A 115 -11.78 1.23 -8.61
C ALA A 115 -10.90 1.92 -9.65
N GLY A 116 -9.96 1.15 -10.23
CA GLY A 116 -9.02 1.59 -11.24
C GLY A 116 -7.59 1.56 -10.76
N SER A 117 -6.93 0.40 -10.92
CA SER A 117 -5.49 0.23 -10.62
C SER A 117 -4.61 0.84 -11.71
N ASP A 118 -5.03 0.67 -12.98
CA ASP A 118 -4.38 1.21 -14.18
C ASP A 118 -5.24 2.25 -14.88
N GLY A 119 -6.16 2.82 -14.15
CA GLY A 119 -7.13 3.71 -14.71
C GLY A 119 -6.52 4.89 -15.44
N PHE A 120 -7.17 6.00 -15.28
CA PHE A 120 -6.82 7.27 -15.91
C PHE A 120 -5.35 7.70 -15.71
N ILE A 121 -4.67 7.20 -14.65
CA ILE A 121 -3.29 7.54 -14.34
C ILE A 121 -2.56 6.35 -13.70
N GLY A 122 -1.94 5.52 -14.52
CA GLY A 122 -1.06 4.45 -14.06
C GLY A 122 0.19 4.96 -13.35
N TRP A 123 0.85 4.09 -12.58
CA TRP A 123 2.10 4.42 -11.90
C TRP A 123 3.24 4.76 -12.87
N SER A 124 3.21 4.20 -14.08
CA SER A 124 4.18 4.41 -15.15
C SER A 124 3.91 5.66 -16.01
N ASP A 125 2.78 6.35 -15.80
CA ASP A 125 2.46 7.54 -16.58
C ASP A 125 3.38 8.70 -16.20
N PRO A 126 4.25 9.21 -17.12
CA PRO A 126 5.16 10.31 -16.85
C PRO A 126 4.44 11.63 -16.55
N LEU A 127 3.20 11.76 -17.01
CA LEU A 127 2.36 12.94 -16.76
C LEU A 127 1.52 12.83 -15.49
N ARG A 128 1.68 11.74 -14.74
CA ARG A 128 0.95 11.50 -13.51
C ARG A 128 0.95 12.69 -12.54
N PRO A 129 2.08 13.35 -12.24
CA PRO A 129 2.08 14.50 -11.32
C PRO A 129 1.15 15.63 -11.75
N LEU A 130 1.08 15.90 -13.05
CA LEU A 130 0.21 16.95 -13.60
C LEU A 130 -1.25 16.54 -13.54
N ARG A 131 -1.55 15.27 -13.81
CA ARG A 131 -2.92 14.73 -13.78
C ARG A 131 -3.45 14.59 -12.35
N VAL A 132 -2.61 14.19 -11.40
CA VAL A 132 -2.95 14.19 -9.95
C VAL A 132 -3.40 15.57 -9.52
N ARG A 133 -2.66 16.62 -9.92
CA ARG A 133 -3.01 18.00 -9.58
C ARG A 133 -4.37 18.41 -10.17
N LYS A 134 -4.69 17.97 -11.38
CA LYS A 134 -5.93 18.35 -12.08
C LYS A 134 -7.14 17.54 -11.64
N TYR A 135 -6.94 16.25 -11.33
CA TYR A 135 -8.02 15.29 -11.05
C TYR A 135 -7.70 14.42 -9.82
N PRO A 136 -7.50 14.99 -8.63
CA PRO A 136 -7.01 14.25 -7.47
C PRO A 136 -7.93 13.08 -7.08
N LEU A 137 -9.25 13.27 -7.14
CA LEU A 137 -10.23 12.23 -6.78
C LEU A 137 -10.23 11.03 -7.73
N GLN A 138 -9.79 11.20 -8.98
CA GLN A 138 -9.72 10.11 -9.95
C GLN A 138 -8.45 9.28 -9.83
N VAL A 139 -7.42 9.83 -9.20
CA VAL A 139 -6.10 9.20 -9.04
C VAL A 139 -5.98 8.44 -7.75
N LEU A 140 -6.73 8.84 -6.75
CA LEU A 140 -6.65 8.32 -5.38
C LEU A 140 -7.51 7.08 -5.17
N SER A 141 -7.79 6.31 -6.23
CA SER A 141 -8.54 5.05 -6.07
C SER A 141 -7.77 4.04 -5.22
N VAL A 142 -8.50 3.14 -4.60
CA VAL A 142 -7.95 2.06 -3.77
C VAL A 142 -6.86 1.28 -4.51
N GLY A 143 -7.13 0.87 -5.76
CA GLY A 143 -6.18 0.10 -6.55
C GLY A 143 -4.99 0.90 -7.08
N ALA A 144 -5.10 2.23 -7.19
CA ALA A 144 -4.01 3.05 -7.72
C ALA A 144 -2.99 3.48 -6.67
N MET A 145 -3.41 3.70 -5.41
CA MET A 145 -2.56 4.39 -4.45
C MET A 145 -2.43 3.73 -3.08
N TRP A 146 -3.40 2.93 -2.68
CA TRP A 146 -3.40 2.42 -1.31
C TRP A 146 -2.35 1.31 -1.16
N PRO A 147 -1.46 1.42 -0.16
CA PRO A 147 -0.34 0.49 -0.01
C PRO A 147 -0.73 -0.85 0.63
N TYR A 148 -1.82 -0.89 1.40
CA TYR A 148 -2.23 -2.06 2.15
C TYR A 148 -3.73 -2.30 2.06
N ALA A 149 -4.11 -3.56 1.87
CA ALA A 149 -5.52 -3.96 1.86
C ALA A 149 -6.18 -3.80 3.25
N THR A 150 -5.40 -3.94 4.30
CA THR A 150 -5.83 -3.70 5.69
C THR A 150 -6.26 -2.25 5.93
N THR A 151 -5.65 -1.29 5.23
CA THR A 151 -6.07 0.12 5.30
C THR A 151 -7.46 0.32 4.68
N VAL A 152 -7.81 -0.44 3.63
CA VAL A 152 -9.15 -0.41 3.04
C VAL A 152 -10.18 -0.87 4.06
N PHE A 153 -9.92 -1.98 4.72
CA PHE A 153 -10.75 -2.52 5.78
C PHE A 153 -10.95 -1.50 6.91
N ASP A 154 -9.85 -0.95 7.43
CA ASP A 154 -9.87 0.00 8.53
C ASP A 154 -10.67 1.25 8.21
N TYR A 155 -10.51 1.77 6.99
CA TYR A 155 -11.25 2.96 6.53
C TYR A 155 -12.75 2.68 6.40
N VAL A 156 -13.11 1.56 5.77
CA VAL A 156 -14.52 1.16 5.64
C VAL A 156 -15.15 0.97 7.02
N ARG A 157 -14.48 0.24 7.91
CA ARG A 157 -14.95 -0.05 9.27
C ARG A 157 -15.24 1.22 10.08
N ARG A 158 -14.41 2.22 9.96
CA ARG A 158 -14.49 3.44 10.79
C ARG A 158 -15.29 4.56 10.18
N GLY A 159 -15.29 4.69 8.87
CA GLY A 159 -15.81 5.88 8.20
C GLY A 159 -16.91 5.64 7.18
N MET A 160 -17.17 4.40 6.77
CA MET A 160 -18.15 4.09 5.74
C MET A 160 -19.27 3.17 6.24
N PRO A 161 -20.51 3.33 5.71
CA PRO A 161 -20.95 4.43 4.85
C PRO A 161 -20.95 5.77 5.59
N MET A 162 -20.61 6.86 4.89
CA MET A 162 -20.37 8.18 5.51
C MET A 162 -21.59 8.72 6.32
N HIS A 163 -22.80 8.38 5.91
CA HIS A 163 -24.03 8.78 6.61
C HIS A 163 -24.33 7.94 7.86
N ALA A 164 -23.68 6.77 8.01
CA ALA A 164 -23.84 5.84 9.14
C ALA A 164 -22.49 5.15 9.46
N PRO A 165 -21.47 5.89 9.93
CA PRO A 165 -20.15 5.31 10.26
C PRO A 165 -20.30 4.23 11.34
N LYS A 166 -19.52 3.15 11.22
CA LYS A 166 -19.49 2.03 12.18
C LYS A 166 -20.82 1.24 12.26
N SER A 167 -21.70 1.34 11.28
CA SER A 167 -22.96 0.58 11.23
C SER A 167 -22.78 -0.84 10.70
N LEU A 168 -21.68 -1.12 10.00
CA LEU A 168 -21.39 -2.42 9.41
C LEU A 168 -20.77 -3.36 10.45
N THR A 169 -21.15 -4.62 10.40
CA THR A 169 -20.47 -5.70 11.13
C THR A 169 -19.09 -5.98 10.53
N ASP A 170 -18.21 -6.61 11.31
CA ASP A 170 -16.87 -6.96 10.82
C ASP A 170 -16.91 -7.90 9.60
N ASP A 171 -17.84 -8.83 9.53
CA ASP A 171 -18.05 -9.71 8.36
C ASP A 171 -18.47 -8.91 7.12
N GLU A 172 -19.37 -7.95 7.27
CA GLU A 172 -19.77 -7.06 6.17
C GLU A 172 -18.61 -6.19 5.68
N VAL A 173 -17.78 -5.70 6.60
CA VAL A 173 -16.57 -4.94 6.24
C VAL A 173 -15.58 -5.82 5.48
N TYR A 174 -15.36 -7.09 5.90
CA TYR A 174 -14.55 -8.03 5.13
C TYR A 174 -15.12 -8.27 3.74
N ALA A 175 -16.43 -8.47 3.64
CA ALA A 175 -17.09 -8.70 2.36
C ALA A 175 -16.97 -7.50 1.42
N ILE A 176 -17.27 -6.30 1.88
CA ILE A 176 -17.13 -5.06 1.10
C ILE A 176 -15.66 -4.87 0.69
N THR A 177 -14.72 -5.10 1.59
CA THR A 177 -13.28 -5.02 1.29
C THR A 177 -12.90 -6.03 0.21
N ALA A 178 -13.36 -7.28 0.29
CA ALA A 178 -13.13 -8.30 -0.74
C ALA A 178 -13.66 -7.86 -2.10
N HIS A 179 -14.85 -7.28 -2.15
CA HIS A 179 -15.43 -6.77 -3.38
C HIS A 179 -14.64 -5.58 -3.95
N LEU A 180 -14.21 -4.63 -3.13
CA LEU A 180 -13.38 -3.52 -3.58
C LEU A 180 -12.03 -3.99 -4.13
N LEU A 181 -11.40 -4.98 -3.52
CA LEU A 181 -10.19 -5.60 -4.04
C LEU A 181 -10.43 -6.30 -5.37
N HIS A 182 -11.58 -6.99 -5.52
CA HIS A 182 -11.98 -7.62 -6.78
C HIS A 182 -12.25 -6.60 -7.89
N LEU A 183 -12.94 -5.51 -7.62
CA LEU A 183 -13.16 -4.41 -8.58
C LEU A 183 -11.85 -3.83 -9.12
N ASN A 184 -10.77 -3.95 -8.35
CA ASN A 184 -9.42 -3.52 -8.73
C ASN A 184 -8.57 -4.66 -9.33
N GLY A 185 -9.14 -5.85 -9.57
CA GLY A 185 -8.42 -6.99 -10.13
C GLY A 185 -7.36 -7.61 -9.21
N LEU A 186 -7.40 -7.31 -7.91
CA LEU A 186 -6.40 -7.75 -6.93
C LEU A 186 -6.71 -9.12 -6.33
N VAL A 187 -7.96 -9.55 -6.40
CA VAL A 187 -8.40 -10.87 -5.96
C VAL A 187 -9.43 -11.44 -6.93
N PRO A 188 -9.55 -12.78 -7.06
CA PRO A 188 -10.55 -13.42 -7.92
C PRO A 188 -11.98 -13.24 -7.36
N GLY A 189 -12.99 -13.50 -8.21
CA GLY A 189 -14.40 -13.28 -7.85
C GLY A 189 -14.96 -14.24 -6.80
N ASP A 190 -14.32 -15.37 -6.58
CA ASP A 190 -14.64 -16.38 -5.56
C ASP A 190 -13.86 -16.20 -4.26
N ALA A 191 -13.07 -15.13 -4.15
CA ALA A 191 -12.25 -14.89 -2.96
C ALA A 191 -13.09 -14.65 -1.70
N ILE A 192 -12.58 -15.17 -0.60
CA ILE A 192 -13.07 -14.91 0.75
C ILE A 192 -11.93 -14.27 1.54
N MET A 193 -12.17 -13.09 2.08
CA MET A 193 -11.21 -12.38 2.93
C MET A 193 -11.51 -12.62 4.40
N ASP A 194 -10.45 -12.73 5.17
CA ASP A 194 -10.41 -12.88 6.61
C ASP A 194 -9.13 -12.21 7.15
N LYS A 195 -8.89 -12.30 8.46
CA LYS A 195 -7.74 -11.67 9.12
C LYS A 195 -6.38 -12.27 8.69
N GLU A 196 -6.35 -13.51 8.21
CA GLU A 196 -5.13 -14.18 7.75
C GLU A 196 -4.81 -13.86 6.28
N LYS A 197 -5.83 -13.70 5.44
CA LYS A 197 -5.68 -13.50 4.01
C LYS A 197 -5.52 -12.04 3.63
N LEU A 198 -6.27 -11.15 4.31
CA LEU A 198 -6.30 -9.73 3.96
C LEU A 198 -4.90 -9.07 3.98
N PRO A 199 -4.03 -9.27 4.98
CA PRO A 199 -2.69 -8.67 5.00
C PRO A 199 -1.76 -9.17 3.89
N ARG A 200 -2.09 -10.32 3.27
CA ARG A 200 -1.28 -10.95 2.21
C ARG A 200 -1.60 -10.42 0.82
N VAL A 201 -2.68 -9.65 0.66
CA VAL A 201 -3.02 -9.06 -0.63
C VAL A 201 -1.96 -8.04 -1.02
N VAL A 202 -1.33 -8.27 -2.18
CA VAL A 202 -0.31 -7.36 -2.71
C VAL A 202 -0.99 -6.19 -3.39
N MET A 203 -0.83 -5.00 -2.81
CA MET A 203 -1.37 -3.77 -3.36
C MET A 203 -0.35 -3.09 -4.27
N PRO A 204 -0.78 -2.51 -5.43
CA PRO A 204 0.15 -1.87 -6.37
C PRO A 204 0.93 -0.67 -5.81
N GLY A 205 0.39 -0.01 -4.79
CA GLY A 205 1.02 1.12 -4.12
C GLY A 205 2.07 0.76 -3.07
N ARG A 206 2.19 -0.53 -2.70
CA ARG A 206 3.01 -0.97 -1.57
C ARG A 206 4.48 -0.58 -1.69
N ASP A 207 5.11 -0.93 -2.80
CA ASP A 207 6.56 -0.71 -3.01
C ASP A 207 6.89 0.74 -3.42
N ARG A 208 5.88 1.58 -3.49
CA ARG A 208 5.98 3.00 -3.90
C ARG A 208 5.57 3.96 -2.79
N THR A 209 5.31 3.43 -1.63
CA THR A 209 4.94 4.19 -0.44
C THR A 209 6.07 4.13 0.57
N VAL A 210 6.52 5.29 1.02
CA VAL A 210 7.50 5.41 2.09
C VAL A 210 6.76 5.75 3.38
N SER A 211 6.95 4.93 4.41
CA SER A 211 6.44 5.25 5.73
C SER A 211 7.31 6.34 6.36
N ALA A 212 6.69 7.46 6.71
CA ALA A 212 7.36 8.48 7.52
C ALA A 212 7.38 8.13 9.01
N TRP A 213 6.70 7.05 9.40
CA TRP A 213 6.66 6.57 10.79
C TRP A 213 7.90 5.75 11.08
N PRO A 214 8.53 5.91 12.26
CA PRO A 214 9.68 5.11 12.63
C PRO A 214 9.31 3.62 12.56
N GLN A 215 10.11 2.84 11.84
CA GLN A 215 10.01 1.39 11.89
C GLN A 215 10.62 0.96 13.23
N GLU A 216 9.85 0.34 14.10
CA GLU A 216 10.39 -0.36 15.24
C GLU A 216 11.32 -1.47 14.71
N ARG A 217 12.59 -1.41 15.09
CA ARG A 217 13.62 -2.37 14.68
C ARG A 217 13.54 -3.62 15.54
#